data_0da8d584c3fc64bcc867b3cbddfd7338
#
_entry.id   0da8d584c3fc64bcc867b3cbddfd7338
#
_cell.length_a   1.000
_cell.length_b   1.000
_cell.length_c   1.000
_cell.angle_alpha   90.00
_cell.angle_beta   90.00
_cell.angle_gamma   90.00
#
_symmetry.space_group_name_H-M   'P 1'
#
loop_
_entity.id
_entity.type
_entity.pdbx_description
1 polymer ?
#
loop_
_entity_poly.entity_id
_entity_poly.type
_entity_poly.pdbx_seq_one_letter_code
_entity_poly.pdbx_strand_id
1 'polypeptide(L)'
;GYGFTARYQTGGCWDIVPVEEGFRIEYHSFGKVEERSFNDTLFGEWLEAPVVYGAFQDGELLGIAEGSPESWNHRWRISNLCIFQEKHRRCGMATALMEKMLEEAAPMRMAVLETQTCNERAIAFYRKCGFEIIGFDLYAYTNHDPEAHEVRLEMGKKLI
;
A
#
# COMPACT_ATOMS: atom_id res chain seq x y z
N GLY A 1 -2.53 -19.13 7.01
CA GLY A 1 -2.78 -17.76 6.64
C GLY A 1 -4.20 -17.56 6.12
N TYR A 2 -4.60 -16.31 6.02
CA TYR A 2 -5.92 -15.93 5.51
C TYR A 2 -5.72 -15.25 4.15
N GLY A 3 -6.18 -15.91 3.07
CA GLY A 3 -6.07 -15.39 1.71
C GLY A 3 -7.22 -14.46 1.34
N PHE A 4 -6.93 -13.43 0.57
CA PHE A 4 -7.93 -12.50 0.06
C PHE A 4 -7.52 -11.93 -1.31
N THR A 5 -8.48 -11.36 -2.01
CA THR A 5 -8.24 -10.66 -3.27
C THR A 5 -8.51 -9.18 -3.07
N ALA A 6 -7.52 -8.36 -3.36
CA ALA A 6 -7.67 -6.91 -3.40
C ALA A 6 -8.02 -6.47 -4.80
N ARG A 7 -9.08 -5.67 -4.95
CA ARG A 7 -9.51 -5.09 -6.22
C ARG A 7 -9.55 -3.58 -6.08
N TYR A 8 -9.09 -2.88 -7.12
CA TYR A 8 -9.12 -1.43 -7.13
C TYR A 8 -9.33 -0.91 -8.55
N GLN A 9 -9.87 0.29 -8.64
CA GLN A 9 -10.04 1.00 -9.89
C GLN A 9 -8.94 2.05 -10.05
N THR A 10 -8.46 2.23 -11.27
CA THR A 10 -7.43 3.22 -11.57
C THR A 10 -7.67 3.87 -12.93
N GLY A 11 -7.45 5.16 -13.00
CA GLY A 11 -7.49 5.94 -14.24
C GLY A 11 -6.12 6.35 -14.74
N GLY A 12 -5.04 5.97 -14.05
CA GLY A 12 -3.69 6.35 -14.43
C GLY A 12 -2.64 5.80 -13.48
N CYS A 13 -1.41 6.21 -13.71
CA CYS A 13 -0.28 5.78 -12.89
C CYS A 13 0.76 6.88 -12.73
N TRP A 14 1.62 6.70 -11.74
CA TRP A 14 2.80 7.51 -11.54
C TRP A 14 4.01 6.77 -12.12
N ASP A 15 4.30 6.99 -13.40
CA ASP A 15 5.41 6.33 -14.09
C ASP A 15 6.76 6.78 -13.55
N ILE A 16 7.67 5.84 -13.39
CA ILE A 16 9.07 6.10 -13.12
C ILE A 16 9.79 6.13 -14.46
N VAL A 17 10.26 7.30 -14.87
CA VAL A 17 10.88 7.51 -16.18
C VAL A 17 12.39 7.65 -16.01
N PRO A 18 13.21 6.75 -16.57
CA PRO A 18 14.66 6.92 -16.58
C PRO A 18 15.05 8.19 -17.34
N VAL A 19 15.97 8.95 -16.76
CA VAL A 19 16.61 10.11 -17.40
C VAL A 19 18.12 9.93 -17.29
N GLU A 20 18.92 10.81 -17.93
CA GLU A 20 20.37 10.65 -18.02
C GLU A 20 21.06 10.45 -16.66
N GLU A 21 20.65 11.20 -15.64
CA GLU A 21 21.27 11.18 -14.32
C GLU A 21 20.37 10.63 -13.22
N GLY A 22 19.36 9.84 -13.56
CA GLY A 22 18.46 9.30 -12.54
C GLY A 22 17.07 8.98 -13.06
N PHE A 23 16.05 9.44 -12.32
CA PHE A 23 14.67 9.11 -12.61
C PHE A 23 13.77 10.31 -12.37
N ARG A 24 12.70 10.39 -13.16
CA ARG A 24 11.62 11.34 -12.99
C ARG A 24 10.33 10.59 -12.76
N ILE A 25 9.47 11.12 -11.90
CA ILE A 25 8.14 10.57 -11.63
C ILE A 25 7.12 11.43 -12.36
N GLU A 26 6.35 10.84 -13.26
CA GLU A 26 5.36 11.53 -14.09
C GLU A 26 4.01 10.85 -14.01
N TYR A 27 2.94 11.64 -13.87
CA TYR A 27 1.59 11.10 -13.95
C TYR A 27 1.21 10.83 -15.39
N HIS A 28 0.68 9.63 -15.65
CA HIS A 28 0.19 9.19 -16.93
C HIS A 28 -1.28 8.77 -16.80
N SER A 29 -2.18 9.48 -17.50
CA SER A 29 -3.59 9.11 -17.56
C SER A 29 -3.81 8.00 -18.58
N PHE A 30 -4.59 6.98 -18.20
CA PHE A 30 -5.00 5.92 -19.14
C PHE A 30 -6.13 6.37 -20.08
N GLY A 31 -6.77 7.51 -19.81
CA GLY A 31 -7.93 7.97 -20.56
C GLY A 31 -9.21 7.18 -20.31
N LYS A 32 -9.16 6.22 -19.42
CA LYS A 32 -10.28 5.35 -19.01
C LYS A 32 -10.02 4.80 -17.63
N VAL A 33 -11.06 4.32 -16.96
CA VAL A 33 -10.94 3.62 -15.69
C VAL A 33 -10.75 2.14 -15.94
N GLU A 34 -9.75 1.55 -15.33
CA GLU A 34 -9.46 0.11 -15.38
C GLU A 34 -9.65 -0.50 -13.99
N GLU A 35 -10.08 -1.75 -13.93
CA GLU A 35 -10.05 -2.53 -12.70
C GLU A 35 -8.79 -3.39 -12.68
N ARG A 36 -8.10 -3.38 -11.54
CA ARG A 36 -6.93 -4.23 -11.29
C ARG A 36 -7.13 -5.00 -10.00
N SER A 37 -6.48 -6.15 -9.89
CA SER A 37 -6.57 -6.99 -8.72
C SER A 37 -5.27 -7.72 -8.44
N PHE A 38 -5.08 -8.09 -7.18
CA PHE A 38 -4.01 -9.00 -6.78
C PHE A 38 -4.49 -9.86 -5.61
N ASN A 39 -3.88 -11.03 -5.46
CA ASN A 39 -4.12 -11.92 -4.33
C ASN A 39 -3.03 -11.72 -3.30
N ASP A 40 -3.39 -11.78 -2.03
CA ASP A 40 -2.45 -11.74 -0.93
C ASP A 40 -2.94 -12.59 0.23
N THR A 41 -2.09 -12.80 1.22
CA THR A 41 -2.35 -13.62 2.37
C THR A 41 -1.86 -12.91 3.63
N LEU A 42 -2.69 -12.90 4.67
CA LEU A 42 -2.30 -12.40 5.99
C LEU A 42 -1.40 -13.41 6.71
N PHE A 43 -0.63 -12.91 7.67
CA PHE A 43 0.26 -13.70 8.52
C PHE A 43 1.31 -14.48 7.72
N GLY A 44 1.90 -13.83 6.71
CA GLY A 44 3.01 -14.41 5.94
C GLY A 44 4.19 -14.76 6.85
N GLU A 45 4.87 -15.86 6.54
CA GLU A 45 5.99 -16.37 7.36
C GLU A 45 7.18 -15.40 7.41
N TRP A 46 7.27 -14.48 6.45
CA TRP A 46 8.33 -13.47 6.40
C TRP A 46 8.11 -12.30 7.37
N LEU A 47 6.93 -12.22 8.01
CA LEU A 47 6.60 -11.15 8.94
C LEU A 47 7.02 -11.51 10.36
N GLU A 48 7.65 -10.55 11.06
CA GLU A 48 7.93 -10.67 12.49
C GLU A 48 6.67 -10.27 13.27
N ALA A 49 6.17 -11.13 14.15
CA ALA A 49 5.06 -10.82 15.06
C ALA A 49 3.95 -9.94 14.44
N PRO A 50 3.29 -10.39 13.36
CA PRO A 50 2.30 -9.57 12.68
C PRO A 50 1.06 -9.28 13.55
N VAL A 51 0.53 -8.06 13.42
CA VAL A 51 -0.69 -7.60 14.08
C VAL A 51 -1.71 -7.27 12.99
N VAL A 52 -2.94 -7.77 13.15
CA VAL A 52 -4.02 -7.53 12.20
C VAL A 52 -5.21 -6.89 12.90
N TYR A 53 -5.75 -5.85 12.30
CA TYR A 53 -7.01 -5.23 12.68
C TYR A 53 -8.05 -5.45 11.59
N GLY A 54 -9.27 -5.76 11.99
CA GLY A 54 -10.41 -5.87 11.08
C GLY A 54 -11.41 -4.74 11.30
N ALA A 55 -12.00 -4.25 10.22
CA ALA A 55 -13.12 -3.33 10.26
C ALA A 55 -14.40 -4.14 10.04
N PHE A 56 -15.29 -4.11 11.02
CA PHE A 56 -16.54 -4.88 11.01
C PHE A 56 -17.75 -3.96 11.02
N GLN A 57 -18.81 -4.38 10.34
CA GLN A 57 -20.12 -3.78 10.42
C GLN A 57 -21.17 -4.89 10.45
N ASP A 58 -22.05 -4.88 11.45
CA ASP A 58 -23.10 -5.89 11.61
C ASP A 58 -22.57 -7.35 11.56
N GLY A 59 -21.37 -7.56 12.12
CA GLY A 59 -20.72 -8.87 12.16
C GLY A 59 -19.98 -9.26 10.89
N GLU A 60 -20.03 -8.45 9.84
CA GLU A 60 -19.32 -8.69 8.58
C GLU A 60 -17.97 -7.99 8.57
N LEU A 61 -16.93 -8.70 8.14
CA LEU A 61 -15.59 -8.14 7.96
C LEU A 61 -15.51 -7.39 6.62
N LEU A 62 -15.33 -6.08 6.68
CA LEU A 62 -15.34 -5.20 5.51
C LEU A 62 -13.95 -4.75 5.07
N GLY A 63 -12.98 -4.83 5.95
CA GLY A 63 -11.61 -4.41 5.65
C GLY A 63 -10.62 -4.90 6.68
N ILE A 64 -9.35 -4.85 6.32
CA ILE A 64 -8.24 -5.30 7.16
C ILE A 64 -7.05 -4.37 7.06
N ALA A 65 -6.25 -4.35 8.12
CA ALA A 65 -4.90 -3.80 8.10
C ALA A 65 -3.97 -4.76 8.84
N GLU A 66 -2.81 -4.99 8.27
CA GLU A 66 -1.77 -5.83 8.84
C GLU A 66 -0.46 -5.07 8.88
N GLY A 67 0.26 -5.21 9.98
CA GLY A 67 1.59 -4.64 10.11
C GLY A 67 2.46 -5.48 11.02
N SER A 68 3.76 -5.28 10.92
CA SER A 68 4.74 -5.97 11.74
C SER A 68 6.00 -5.14 11.93
N PRO A 69 6.73 -5.35 13.03
CA PRO A 69 8.02 -4.70 13.19
C PRO A 69 9.06 -5.29 12.20
N GLU A 70 9.97 -4.43 11.75
CA GLU A 70 11.22 -4.83 11.11
C GLU A 70 12.33 -4.50 12.11
N SER A 71 12.78 -5.52 12.87
CA SER A 71 13.70 -5.31 13.99
C SER A 71 15.07 -4.79 13.56
N TRP A 72 15.58 -5.26 12.40
CA TRP A 72 16.93 -4.94 11.96
C TRP A 72 17.13 -3.44 11.63
N ASN A 73 16.07 -2.73 11.19
CA ASN A 73 16.13 -1.32 10.83
C ASN A 73 15.19 -0.43 11.65
N HIS A 74 14.48 -1.04 12.62
CA HIS A 74 13.58 -0.36 13.56
C HIS A 74 12.46 0.42 12.86
N ARG A 75 11.81 -0.24 11.87
CA ARG A 75 10.65 0.29 11.16
C ARG A 75 9.42 -0.57 11.40
N TRP A 76 8.25 0.01 11.23
CA TRP A 76 6.98 -0.71 11.19
C TRP A 76 6.55 -0.87 9.76
N ARG A 77 6.38 -2.12 9.30
CA ARG A 77 5.90 -2.41 7.95
C ARG A 77 4.41 -2.65 7.97
N ILE A 78 3.66 -1.84 7.21
CA ILE A 78 2.24 -2.09 6.92
C ILE A 78 2.23 -3.00 5.69
N SER A 79 1.94 -4.27 5.91
CA SER A 79 1.96 -5.28 4.86
C SER A 79 0.65 -5.36 4.07
N ASN A 80 -0.46 -4.99 4.69
CA ASN A 80 -1.78 -4.95 4.03
C ASN A 80 -2.65 -3.85 4.63
N LEU A 81 -3.38 -3.17 3.76
CA LEU A 81 -4.49 -2.30 4.12
C LEU A 81 -5.49 -2.35 2.97
N CYS A 82 -6.63 -2.97 3.20
CA CYS A 82 -7.59 -3.25 2.15
C CYS A 82 -9.01 -3.13 2.65
N ILE A 83 -9.85 -2.38 1.91
CA ILE A 83 -11.30 -2.40 2.04
C ILE A 83 -11.82 -3.25 0.88
N PHE A 84 -12.53 -4.33 1.19
CA PHE A 84 -12.82 -5.37 0.20
C PHE A 84 -13.77 -4.96 -0.91
N GLN A 85 -14.76 -4.09 -0.60
CA GLN A 85 -15.77 -3.68 -1.58
C GLN A 85 -15.75 -2.17 -1.79
N GLU A 86 -15.87 -1.75 -3.05
CA GLU A 86 -15.87 -0.34 -3.44
C GLU A 86 -16.95 0.48 -2.69
N LYS A 87 -18.14 -0.11 -2.48
CA LYS A 87 -19.25 0.58 -1.79
C LYS A 87 -18.93 0.95 -0.35
N HIS A 88 -17.96 0.30 0.29
CA HIS A 88 -17.54 0.57 1.67
C HIS A 88 -16.33 1.51 1.75
N ARG A 89 -15.81 1.96 0.62
CA ARG A 89 -14.70 2.91 0.57
C ARG A 89 -15.20 4.33 0.80
N ARG A 90 -14.28 5.22 1.19
CA ARG A 90 -14.56 6.64 1.46
C ARG A 90 -15.53 6.91 2.61
N CYS A 91 -15.67 5.95 3.53
CA CYS A 91 -16.50 6.09 4.72
C CYS A 91 -15.69 6.22 6.02
N GLY A 92 -14.38 6.49 5.91
CA GLY A 92 -13.49 6.63 7.07
C GLY A 92 -12.91 5.33 7.59
N MET A 93 -13.25 4.20 7.01
CA MET A 93 -12.81 2.88 7.47
C MET A 93 -11.31 2.68 7.28
N ALA A 94 -10.78 3.04 6.10
CA ALA A 94 -9.34 2.97 5.83
C ALA A 94 -8.54 3.90 6.74
N THR A 95 -9.07 5.09 7.03
CA THR A 95 -8.45 6.03 7.97
C THR A 95 -8.39 5.44 9.38
N ALA A 96 -9.46 4.82 9.84
CA ALA A 96 -9.51 4.17 11.15
C ALA A 96 -8.51 3.01 11.24
N LEU A 97 -8.40 2.20 10.20
CA LEU A 97 -7.41 1.12 10.12
C LEU A 97 -5.98 1.65 10.11
N MET A 98 -5.72 2.72 9.35
CA MET A 98 -4.41 3.36 9.33
C MET A 98 -4.03 3.93 10.71
N GLU A 99 -4.97 4.54 11.41
CA GLU A 99 -4.75 5.04 12.77
C GLU A 99 -4.30 3.91 13.71
N LYS A 100 -4.92 2.73 13.61
CA LYS A 100 -4.50 1.55 14.39
C LYS A 100 -3.08 1.10 14.04
N MET A 101 -2.74 1.11 12.76
CA MET A 101 -1.36 0.79 12.32
C MET A 101 -0.35 1.79 12.87
N LEU A 102 -0.67 3.07 12.85
CA LEU A 102 0.23 4.11 13.37
C LEU A 102 0.36 4.08 14.90
N GLU A 103 -0.69 3.67 15.62
CA GLU A 103 -0.60 3.41 17.06
C GLU A 103 0.41 2.29 17.36
N GLU A 104 0.33 1.18 16.63
CA GLU A 104 1.28 0.07 16.76
C GLU A 104 2.69 0.48 16.35
N ALA A 105 2.81 1.34 15.35
CA ALA A 105 4.09 1.82 14.84
C ALA A 105 4.80 2.81 15.76
N ALA A 106 4.09 3.40 16.73
CA ALA A 106 4.59 4.53 17.53
C ALA A 106 5.98 4.31 18.15
N PRO A 107 6.34 3.10 18.67
CA PRO A 107 7.68 2.86 19.18
C PRO A 107 8.80 2.86 18.13
N MET A 108 8.47 2.76 16.86
CA MET A 108 9.42 2.67 15.76
C MET A 108 9.79 4.06 15.23
N ARG A 109 10.93 4.15 14.54
CA ARG A 109 11.37 5.44 13.96
C ARG A 109 10.56 5.85 12.73
N MET A 110 9.90 4.88 12.07
CA MET A 110 9.28 5.08 10.76
C MET A 110 8.25 3.99 10.47
N ALA A 111 7.16 4.35 9.83
CA ALA A 111 6.24 3.41 9.21
C ALA A 111 6.50 3.36 7.71
N VAL A 112 6.48 2.17 7.13
CA VAL A 112 6.72 1.95 5.69
C VAL A 112 5.66 1.02 5.11
N LEU A 113 5.41 1.17 3.82
CA LEU A 113 4.53 0.29 3.05
C LEU A 113 4.98 0.27 1.60
N GLU A 114 4.49 -0.74 0.86
CA GLU A 114 4.66 -0.77 -0.59
C GLU A 114 3.31 -0.65 -1.29
N THR A 115 3.34 -0.10 -2.50
CA THR A 115 2.19 -0.06 -3.39
C THR A 115 2.69 -0.08 -4.84
N GLN A 116 1.77 -0.14 -5.79
CA GLN A 116 2.11 -0.10 -7.21
C GLN A 116 1.86 1.30 -7.77
N THR A 117 2.65 1.68 -8.78
CA THR A 117 2.52 2.99 -9.44
C THR A 117 1.15 3.24 -10.04
N CYS A 118 0.41 2.18 -10.42
CA CYS A 118 -0.94 2.28 -10.95
C CYS A 118 -2.02 2.40 -9.87
N ASN A 119 -1.72 2.19 -8.61
CA ASN A 119 -2.70 2.32 -7.53
C ASN A 119 -2.78 3.78 -7.06
N GLU A 120 -3.25 4.66 -7.95
CA GLU A 120 -3.26 6.10 -7.71
C GLU A 120 -4.10 6.53 -6.51
N ARG A 121 -5.22 5.82 -6.25
CA ARG A 121 -6.09 6.11 -5.10
C ARG A 121 -5.40 5.79 -3.78
N ALA A 122 -4.69 4.66 -3.73
CA ALA A 122 -3.91 4.28 -2.56
C ALA A 122 -2.77 5.27 -2.31
N ILE A 123 -2.04 5.66 -3.34
CA ILE A 123 -0.97 6.65 -3.24
C ILE A 123 -1.51 7.97 -2.68
N ALA A 124 -2.65 8.45 -3.20
CA ALA A 124 -3.28 9.68 -2.72
C ALA A 124 -3.71 9.56 -1.25
N PHE A 125 -4.27 8.42 -0.85
CA PHE A 125 -4.65 8.15 0.53
C PHE A 125 -3.43 8.15 1.46
N TYR A 126 -2.37 7.45 1.09
CA TYR A 126 -1.15 7.39 1.90
C TYR A 126 -0.49 8.76 2.04
N ARG A 127 -0.50 9.57 0.98
CA ARG A 127 -0.02 10.96 1.06
C ARG A 127 -0.82 11.78 2.06
N LYS A 128 -2.14 11.63 2.09
CA LYS A 128 -2.99 12.29 3.10
C LYS A 128 -2.66 11.84 4.51
N CYS A 129 -2.22 10.60 4.68
CA CYS A 129 -1.78 10.07 5.97
C CYS A 129 -0.36 10.51 6.36
N GLY A 130 0.32 11.26 5.51
CA GLY A 130 1.67 11.79 5.77
C GLY A 130 2.81 10.93 5.23
N PHE A 131 2.52 9.94 4.41
CA PHE A 131 3.54 9.11 3.74
C PHE A 131 4.08 9.82 2.50
N GLU A 132 5.35 9.61 2.23
CA GLU A 132 6.06 10.10 1.05
C GLU A 132 6.66 8.93 0.28
N ILE A 133 6.88 9.09 -1.02
CA ILE A 133 7.63 8.11 -1.81
C ILE A 133 9.08 8.15 -1.36
N ILE A 134 9.61 7.01 -0.94
CA ILE A 134 10.99 6.88 -0.45
C ILE A 134 11.86 5.98 -1.31
N GLY A 135 11.27 5.24 -2.23
CA GLY A 135 12.02 4.38 -3.13
C GLY A 135 11.12 3.66 -4.10
N PHE A 136 11.74 2.91 -5.00
CA PHE A 136 11.03 2.09 -5.97
C PHE A 136 11.95 0.97 -6.48
N ASP A 137 11.34 -0.05 -7.07
CA ASP A 137 12.03 -1.11 -7.77
C ASP A 137 11.33 -1.33 -9.12
N LEU A 138 12.04 -1.07 -10.22
CA LEU A 138 11.47 -1.13 -11.57
C LEU A 138 11.04 -2.54 -11.98
N TYR A 139 11.59 -3.56 -11.37
CA TYR A 139 11.40 -4.95 -11.79
C TYR A 139 11.12 -5.89 -10.62
N ALA A 140 10.43 -5.39 -9.60
CA ALA A 140 10.14 -6.18 -8.39
C ALA A 140 9.28 -7.41 -8.67
N TYR A 141 8.35 -7.33 -9.63
CA TYR A 141 7.39 -8.38 -9.92
C TYR A 141 7.74 -9.15 -11.20
N THR A 142 8.05 -8.43 -12.28
CA THR A 142 8.41 -9.00 -13.58
C THR A 142 9.40 -8.11 -14.32
N ASN A 143 9.93 -8.59 -15.44
CA ASN A 143 10.78 -7.76 -16.30
C ASN A 143 9.99 -6.73 -17.13
N HIS A 144 8.66 -6.70 -17.01
CA HIS A 144 7.77 -5.84 -17.79
C HIS A 144 6.96 -4.88 -16.93
N ASP A 145 7.33 -4.70 -15.67
CA ASP A 145 6.59 -3.83 -14.74
C ASP A 145 6.44 -2.39 -15.26
N PRO A 146 7.48 -1.75 -15.84
CA PRO A 146 7.31 -0.39 -16.37
C PRO A 146 6.26 -0.30 -17.49
N GLU A 147 6.26 -1.23 -18.44
CA GLU A 147 5.31 -1.25 -19.55
C GLU A 147 3.89 -1.58 -19.06
N ALA A 148 3.77 -2.39 -18.01
CA ALA A 148 2.50 -2.74 -17.38
C ALA A 148 1.98 -1.64 -16.44
N HIS A 149 2.78 -0.59 -16.18
CA HIS A 149 2.48 0.47 -15.23
C HIS A 149 2.27 -0.06 -13.79
N GLU A 150 3.01 -1.09 -13.41
CA GLU A 150 2.91 -1.77 -12.11
C GLU A 150 4.24 -1.81 -11.38
N VAL A 151 4.99 -0.73 -11.41
CA VAL A 151 6.27 -0.61 -10.70
C VAL A 151 6.01 -0.53 -9.19
N ARG A 152 6.84 -1.25 -8.41
CA ARG A 152 6.77 -1.21 -6.95
C ARG A 152 7.27 0.13 -6.42
N LEU A 153 6.44 0.79 -5.62
CA LEU A 153 6.81 1.97 -4.84
C LEU A 153 6.95 1.61 -3.37
N GLU A 154 7.96 2.15 -2.73
CA GLU A 154 8.04 2.21 -1.27
C GLU A 154 7.61 3.60 -0.81
N MET A 155 6.74 3.66 0.18
CA MET A 155 6.33 4.89 0.82
C MET A 155 6.62 4.82 2.31
N GLY A 156 6.96 5.95 2.92
CA GLY A 156 7.34 6.00 4.31
C GLY A 156 6.90 7.26 5.02
N LYS A 157 6.69 7.12 6.33
CA LYS A 157 6.35 8.22 7.23
C LYS A 157 7.29 8.18 8.43
N LYS A 158 8.05 9.24 8.63
CA LYS A 158 8.87 9.39 9.84
C LYS A 158 7.96 9.61 11.05
N LEU A 159 8.24 8.90 12.14
CA LEU A 159 7.47 8.99 13.39
C LEU A 159 8.23 9.72 14.49
N ILE A 160 9.53 9.90 14.28
CA ILE A 160 10.40 10.60 15.20
C ILE A 160 11.12 11.74 14.47
#